data_e72568fe3e69a856eb71e6f57539e0d9
#
_entry.id   e72568fe3e69a856eb71e6f57539e0d9
#
_cell.length_a   1.000
_cell.length_b   1.000
_cell.length_c   1.000
_cell.angle_alpha   90.00
_cell.angle_beta   90.00
_cell.angle_gamma   90.00
#
_symmetry.space_group_name_H-M   'P 1'
#
loop_
_entity.id
_entity.type
_entity.pdbx_description
1 polymer ?
#
loop_
_entity_poly.entity_id
_entity_poly.type
_entity_poly.pdbx_seq_one_letter_code
_entity_poly.pdbx_strand_id
1 'polypeptide(L)'
;MINIKSFYCMLRVPLIFIIDELFKSSFGSPNSSDEINEFTQYYIVFFKIIVPCLIFCSSLCLLILPNKYLFVVYLHVASVCIVLFSYWTNIQTLLFLSTYYKTIKADMINEIITLSDFIIYFFTKSELYQLLSNYLIQYCLSLVFEFAHVFTINHSVPDIFRYCFFIPILFASIFKTGTILNMITIFSTLVQLFTMLKTLWLNVPIIKNLIRDGYDFAQEIITNFGVINLIRREWYRLRMLRISTVLRIFWVTRVLIQILHNQAYIELQNETLFGAVKYLLIKGSDTFTAVLGMACFLSFFCECIEVVFLRVLMVDEFDGIYSGINCAITFVIMAWTSGLTGLNPEIRLKQIYGSIYLIHVVWQHYIHKMVHKLLISLNDSRNSSFNRHLRPLLVCGYLLVSAVTILIYLWSYYLYSDWLLAISCLYIITVIKVLVTLTVYSLLLIDIYSSIPLENLDEYVYHINFLGDMVEFHLSIYFLPQNILIMVLTPGDIVHAFITCLQVYSKICFLKNKMENFAKRCTALKKIRSLPQATSSQLSEFNDICAICYQNMRSARITACNHYFHSECLRKWFYIKDLCPMCQTSVFFE
;
A
#
# COMPACT_ATOMS: atom_id res chain seq x y z
N MET A 1 24.70 3.68 -10.90
CA MET A 1 24.63 4.36 -9.59
C MET A 1 23.34 3.96 -8.90
N ILE A 2 23.38 3.20 -7.82
CA ILE A 2 22.20 2.89 -7.00
C ILE A 2 21.75 4.21 -6.39
N ASN A 3 20.54 4.62 -6.71
CA ASN A 3 19.99 5.87 -6.17
C ASN A 3 19.95 5.73 -4.64
N ILE A 4 20.55 6.66 -3.90
CA ILE A 4 20.64 6.66 -2.42
C ILE A 4 19.25 6.39 -1.78
N LYS A 5 18.19 6.90 -2.41
CA LYS A 5 16.80 6.64 -1.98
C LYS A 5 16.39 5.16 -2.08
N SER A 6 16.89 4.43 -3.08
CA SER A 6 16.62 3.00 -3.25
C SER A 6 17.36 2.15 -2.21
N PHE A 7 18.58 2.55 -1.84
CA PHE A 7 19.34 1.88 -0.79
C PHE A 7 18.61 1.91 0.56
N TYR A 8 18.07 3.07 0.97
CA TYR A 8 17.29 3.17 2.21
C TYR A 8 15.98 2.39 2.19
N CYS A 9 15.37 2.20 1.03
CA CYS A 9 14.21 1.29 0.91
C CYS A 9 14.63 -0.16 1.16
N MET A 10 15.76 -0.60 0.62
CA MET A 10 16.27 -1.96 0.83
C MET A 10 16.61 -2.24 2.30
N LEU A 11 17.14 -1.26 3.04
CA LEU A 11 17.41 -1.40 4.47
C LEU A 11 16.14 -1.66 5.33
N ARG A 12 14.96 -1.30 4.84
CA ARG A 12 13.69 -1.54 5.55
C ARG A 12 13.08 -2.91 5.29
N VAL A 13 13.47 -3.58 4.21
CA VAL A 13 12.92 -4.88 3.81
C VAL A 13 13.15 -5.97 4.89
N PRO A 14 14.35 -6.14 5.48
CA PRO A 14 14.57 -7.14 6.52
C PRO A 14 13.66 -6.98 7.74
N LEU A 15 13.30 -5.74 8.11
CA LEU A 15 12.39 -5.48 9.22
C LEU A 15 10.99 -6.05 8.97
N ILE A 16 10.51 -5.98 7.72
CA ILE A 16 9.22 -6.56 7.34
C ILE A 16 9.29 -8.09 7.35
N PHE A 17 10.43 -8.70 6.97
CA PHE A 17 10.62 -10.14 7.10
C PHE A 17 10.57 -10.60 8.55
N ILE A 18 11.13 -9.85 9.49
CA ILE A 18 11.04 -10.13 10.92
C ILE A 18 9.57 -10.09 11.38
N ILE A 19 8.83 -9.05 10.97
CA ILE A 19 7.40 -8.94 11.27
C ILE A 19 6.62 -10.11 10.65
N ASP A 20 6.90 -10.48 9.40
CA ASP A 20 6.25 -11.60 8.70
C ASP A 20 6.46 -12.93 9.41
N GLU A 21 7.69 -13.21 9.87
CA GLU A 21 8.01 -14.44 10.59
C GLU A 21 7.35 -14.50 11.97
N LEU A 22 7.23 -13.35 12.65
CA LEU A 22 6.47 -13.25 13.90
C LEU A 22 4.98 -13.59 13.69
N PHE A 23 4.37 -13.11 12.61
CA PHE A 23 2.99 -13.49 12.30
C PHE A 23 2.83 -14.98 12.03
N LYS A 24 3.78 -15.61 11.34
CA LYS A 24 3.76 -17.07 11.11
C LYS A 24 3.89 -17.87 12.42
N SER A 25 4.82 -17.47 13.29
CA SER A 25 5.09 -18.18 14.55
C SER A 25 3.94 -18.03 15.57
N SER A 26 3.25 -16.86 15.57
CA SER A 26 2.17 -16.57 16.53
C SER A 26 0.85 -17.25 16.16
N PHE A 27 0.60 -17.54 14.87
CA PHE A 27 -0.63 -18.17 14.37
C PHE A 27 -0.46 -19.64 13.98
N GLY A 28 0.75 -20.20 14.12
CA GLY A 28 0.98 -21.65 14.00
C GLY A 28 0.34 -22.38 15.16
N SER A 29 -0.55 -23.35 14.88
CA SER A 29 -1.41 -24.05 15.82
C SER A 29 -0.71 -24.49 17.11
N PRO A 30 -1.34 -24.36 18.27
CA PRO A 30 -0.88 -24.98 19.51
C PRO A 30 -1.23 -26.48 19.48
N ASN A 31 -0.35 -27.29 18.94
CA ASN A 31 -0.40 -28.74 19.16
C ASN A 31 0.52 -29.08 20.32
N SER A 32 -0.03 -29.16 21.52
CA SER A 32 0.28 -30.15 22.57
C SER A 32 -0.44 -29.77 23.85
N SER A 33 -1.40 -30.58 24.22
CA SER A 33 -1.99 -30.69 25.54
C SER A 33 -1.01 -31.48 26.42
N ASP A 34 0.06 -30.83 26.86
CA ASP A 34 0.86 -31.36 27.94
C ASP A 34 0.50 -30.62 29.22
N GLU A 35 0.30 -31.37 30.31
CA GLU A 35 0.08 -30.82 31.66
C GLU A 35 1.28 -29.95 32.05
N ILE A 36 1.04 -28.64 32.07
CA ILE A 36 2.09 -27.62 32.22
C ILE A 36 2.11 -27.16 33.66
N ASN A 37 3.24 -27.32 34.37
CA ASN A 37 3.48 -26.74 35.69
C ASN A 37 3.36 -25.18 35.61
N GLU A 38 2.84 -24.55 36.68
CA GLU A 38 2.66 -23.09 36.74
C GLU A 38 3.90 -22.28 36.33
N PHE A 39 5.10 -22.74 36.75
CA PHE A 39 6.36 -22.09 36.41
C PHE A 39 6.66 -22.13 34.89
N THR A 40 6.32 -23.22 34.22
CA THR A 40 6.46 -23.41 32.78
C THR A 40 5.47 -22.50 32.04
N GLN A 41 4.31 -22.22 32.62
CA GLN A 41 3.30 -21.34 32.03
C GLN A 41 3.77 -19.86 31.98
N TYR A 42 4.48 -19.36 33.01
CA TYR A 42 5.08 -18.02 32.99
C TYR A 42 6.18 -17.90 31.92
N TYR A 43 7.03 -18.91 31.75
CA TYR A 43 8.05 -18.96 30.70
C TYR A 43 7.42 -18.96 29.29
N ILE A 44 6.35 -19.73 29.09
CA ILE A 44 5.63 -19.81 27.82
C ILE A 44 5.01 -18.46 27.48
N VAL A 45 4.35 -17.78 28.42
CA VAL A 45 3.77 -16.46 28.22
C VAL A 45 4.87 -15.43 27.88
N PHE A 46 5.98 -15.43 28.62
CA PHE A 46 7.08 -14.50 28.40
C PHE A 46 7.70 -14.69 27.01
N PHE A 47 8.12 -15.90 26.66
CA PHE A 47 8.81 -16.15 25.40
C PHE A 47 7.87 -16.20 24.18
N LYS A 48 6.64 -16.69 24.31
CA LYS A 48 5.68 -16.78 23.19
C LYS A 48 4.86 -15.52 22.96
N ILE A 49 4.71 -14.63 23.93
CA ILE A 49 3.88 -13.43 23.80
C ILE A 49 4.71 -12.16 23.96
N ILE A 50 5.41 -11.99 25.09
CA ILE A 50 6.07 -10.72 25.41
C ILE A 50 7.25 -10.46 24.46
N VAL A 51 8.11 -11.44 24.24
CA VAL A 51 9.28 -11.28 23.36
C VAL A 51 8.86 -10.99 21.91
N PRO A 52 7.93 -11.73 21.27
CA PRO A 52 7.43 -11.39 19.95
C PRO A 52 6.77 -10.00 19.89
N CYS A 53 5.99 -9.60 20.89
CA CYS A 53 5.41 -8.27 20.95
C CYS A 53 6.48 -7.16 21.01
N LEU A 54 7.54 -7.34 21.79
CA LEU A 54 8.65 -6.39 21.86
C LEU A 54 9.41 -6.31 20.54
N ILE A 55 9.68 -7.45 19.89
CA ILE A 55 10.35 -7.49 18.58
C ILE A 55 9.44 -6.82 17.52
N PHE A 56 8.13 -7.06 17.55
CA PHE A 56 7.16 -6.44 16.66
C PHE A 56 7.14 -4.92 16.83
N CYS A 57 6.98 -4.42 18.06
CA CYS A 57 6.98 -2.98 18.34
C CYS A 57 8.31 -2.31 17.94
N SER A 58 9.45 -2.95 18.25
CA SER A 58 10.76 -2.43 17.86
C SER A 58 10.94 -2.39 16.34
N SER A 59 10.50 -3.43 15.63
CA SER A 59 10.56 -3.48 14.16
C SER A 59 9.68 -2.42 13.51
N LEU A 60 8.48 -2.15 14.05
CA LEU A 60 7.62 -1.06 13.60
C LEU A 60 8.24 0.32 13.85
N CYS A 61 8.82 0.53 15.04
CA CYS A 61 9.52 1.78 15.35
C CYS A 61 10.69 2.01 14.38
N LEU A 62 11.48 0.98 14.10
CA LEU A 62 12.59 1.05 13.14
C LEU A 62 12.11 1.30 11.70
N LEU A 63 10.98 0.73 11.30
CA LEU A 63 10.40 0.94 9.97
C LEU A 63 10.04 2.40 9.72
N ILE A 64 9.55 3.11 10.75
CA ILE A 64 9.12 4.51 10.67
C ILE A 64 10.30 5.46 10.89
N LEU A 65 11.43 4.98 11.40
CA LEU A 65 12.58 5.80 11.77
C LEU A 65 13.15 6.55 10.54
N PRO A 66 13.59 7.82 10.68
CA PRO A 66 14.30 8.54 9.63
C PRO A 66 15.55 7.80 9.15
N ASN A 67 15.87 7.92 7.86
CA ASN A 67 16.95 7.16 7.21
C ASN A 67 18.30 7.26 7.93
N LYS A 68 18.64 8.45 8.45
CA LYS A 68 19.89 8.70 9.18
C LYS A 68 20.02 7.79 10.41
N TYR A 69 18.98 7.71 11.22
CA TYR A 69 18.98 6.91 12.45
C TYR A 69 18.85 5.41 12.15
N LEU A 70 18.09 5.04 11.14
CA LEU A 70 18.00 3.66 10.70
C LEU A 70 19.38 3.10 10.29
N PHE A 71 20.15 3.88 9.55
CA PHE A 71 21.51 3.49 9.15
C PHE A 71 22.42 3.28 10.37
N VAL A 72 22.36 4.17 11.37
CA VAL A 72 23.12 4.04 12.63
C VAL A 72 22.75 2.76 13.36
N VAL A 73 21.45 2.39 13.44
CA VAL A 73 21.03 1.14 14.07
C VAL A 73 21.62 -0.07 13.33
N TYR A 74 21.58 -0.09 12.00
CA TYR A 74 22.20 -1.18 11.23
C TYR A 74 23.71 -1.29 11.43
N LEU A 75 24.41 -0.16 11.55
CA LEU A 75 25.84 -0.17 11.87
C LEU A 75 26.11 -0.78 13.26
N HIS A 76 25.26 -0.50 14.26
CA HIS A 76 25.40 -1.11 15.57
C HIS A 76 25.13 -2.63 15.53
N VAL A 77 24.10 -3.06 14.81
CA VAL A 77 23.80 -4.49 14.62
C VAL A 77 24.97 -5.18 13.91
N ALA A 78 25.50 -4.58 12.84
CA ALA A 78 26.68 -5.10 12.14
C ALA A 78 27.88 -5.22 13.07
N SER A 79 28.12 -4.21 13.92
CA SER A 79 29.20 -4.26 14.91
C SER A 79 29.03 -5.38 15.92
N VAL A 80 27.80 -5.66 16.41
CA VAL A 80 27.52 -6.84 17.24
C VAL A 80 27.88 -8.12 16.51
N CYS A 81 27.42 -8.28 15.27
CA CYS A 81 27.73 -9.44 14.45
C CYS A 81 29.24 -9.63 14.24
N ILE A 82 29.99 -8.54 14.02
CA ILE A 82 31.46 -8.57 13.88
C ILE A 82 32.11 -9.09 15.16
N VAL A 83 31.69 -8.59 16.34
CA VAL A 83 32.23 -9.03 17.64
C VAL A 83 31.91 -10.50 17.89
N LEU A 84 30.69 -10.95 17.64
CA LEU A 84 30.29 -12.35 17.80
C LEU A 84 31.05 -13.28 16.84
N PHE A 85 31.24 -12.83 15.58
CA PHE A 85 32.02 -13.60 14.60
C PHE A 85 33.49 -13.65 14.96
N SER A 86 34.08 -12.57 15.49
CA SER A 86 35.44 -12.56 16.05
C SER A 86 35.58 -13.55 17.18
N TYR A 87 34.64 -13.58 18.12
CA TYR A 87 34.60 -14.56 19.20
C TYR A 87 34.55 -16.00 18.68
N TRP A 88 33.66 -16.28 17.76
CA TRP A 88 33.48 -17.60 17.15
C TRP A 88 34.77 -18.07 16.46
N THR A 89 35.42 -17.25 15.63
CA THR A 89 36.66 -17.61 14.92
C THR A 89 37.83 -17.83 15.89
N ASN A 90 37.94 -17.03 16.95
CA ASN A 90 38.93 -17.22 18.00
C ASN A 90 38.74 -18.54 18.72
N ILE A 91 37.50 -18.89 19.12
CA ILE A 91 37.23 -20.19 19.78
C ILE A 91 37.53 -21.34 18.85
N GLN A 92 37.15 -21.31 17.58
CA GLN A 92 37.45 -22.36 16.61
C GLN A 92 38.98 -22.63 16.50
N THR A 93 39.77 -21.54 16.43
CA THR A 93 41.22 -21.64 16.39
C THR A 93 41.78 -22.22 17.68
N LEU A 94 41.26 -21.82 18.85
CA LEU A 94 41.68 -22.37 20.14
C LEU A 94 41.34 -23.84 20.31
N LEU A 95 40.16 -24.27 19.86
CA LEU A 95 39.78 -25.69 19.90
C LEU A 95 40.69 -26.53 19.00
N PHE A 96 41.01 -26.04 17.81
CA PHE A 96 41.96 -26.70 16.91
C PHE A 96 43.32 -26.84 17.58
N LEU A 97 43.90 -25.75 18.12
CA LEU A 97 45.20 -25.76 18.80
C LEU A 97 45.19 -26.68 20.02
N SER A 98 44.14 -26.69 20.84
CA SER A 98 44.02 -27.54 22.02
C SER A 98 44.00 -29.02 21.66
N THR A 99 43.33 -29.40 20.59
CA THR A 99 43.26 -30.76 20.09
C THR A 99 44.63 -31.19 19.53
N TYR A 100 45.25 -30.30 18.76
CA TYR A 100 46.57 -30.48 18.17
C TYR A 100 47.65 -30.70 19.26
N TYR A 101 47.67 -29.88 20.33
CA TYR A 101 48.60 -30.02 21.43
C TYR A 101 48.36 -31.28 22.27
N LYS A 102 47.12 -31.79 22.38
CA LYS A 102 46.83 -33.06 23.04
C LYS A 102 47.42 -34.24 22.26
N THR A 103 47.27 -34.25 20.93
CA THR A 103 47.84 -35.31 20.08
C THR A 103 49.36 -35.31 20.13
N ILE A 104 49.99 -34.15 20.02
CA ILE A 104 51.44 -34.01 20.09
C ILE A 104 52.00 -34.45 21.46
N LYS A 105 51.34 -34.05 22.57
CA LYS A 105 51.77 -34.44 23.90
C LYS A 105 51.71 -35.97 24.10
N ALA A 106 50.80 -36.64 23.44
CA ALA A 106 50.71 -38.09 23.44
C ALA A 106 51.90 -38.76 22.68
N ASP A 107 52.32 -38.14 21.56
CA ASP A 107 53.43 -38.64 20.73
C ASP A 107 54.81 -38.35 21.35
N MET A 108 54.95 -37.17 22.03
CA MET A 108 56.23 -36.76 22.67
C MET A 108 56.68 -37.58 23.90
N ILE A 109 55.83 -38.39 24.49
CA ILE A 109 56.20 -39.21 25.64
C ILE A 109 57.19 -40.31 25.23
N ASN A 110 57.34 -40.57 23.92
CA ASN A 110 58.10 -41.66 23.37
C ASN A 110 59.44 -41.31 22.71
N GLU A 111 59.85 -40.03 22.55
CA GLU A 111 61.10 -39.67 21.91
C GLU A 111 61.83 -38.49 22.62
N ILE A 112 63.19 -38.70 22.84
CA ILE A 112 64.10 -37.68 23.36
C ILE A 112 64.47 -36.70 22.21
N ILE A 113 64.08 -35.46 22.33
CA ILE A 113 64.19 -34.44 21.25
C ILE A 113 65.35 -33.47 21.55
N THR A 114 66.14 -33.13 20.53
CA THR A 114 67.17 -32.08 20.57
C THR A 114 66.49 -30.68 20.56
N LEU A 115 67.20 -29.66 21.03
CA LEU A 115 66.66 -28.26 21.10
C LEU A 115 66.21 -27.69 19.74
N SER A 116 66.88 -28.11 18.66
CA SER A 116 66.50 -27.75 17.30
C SER A 116 65.16 -28.39 16.83
N ASP A 117 64.93 -29.63 17.19
CA ASP A 117 63.70 -30.36 16.88
C ASP A 117 62.53 -29.79 17.68
N PHE A 118 62.79 -29.30 18.90
CA PHE A 118 61.80 -28.59 19.70
C PHE A 118 61.36 -27.27 19.09
N ILE A 119 62.23 -26.49 18.44
CA ILE A 119 61.91 -25.22 17.77
C ILE A 119 61.15 -25.50 16.47
N ILE A 120 61.56 -26.50 15.67
CA ILE A 120 60.87 -26.88 14.42
C ILE A 120 59.50 -27.46 14.72
N TYR A 121 59.39 -28.25 15.77
CA TYR A 121 58.16 -28.83 16.25
C TYR A 121 57.17 -27.79 16.85
N PHE A 122 57.70 -26.70 17.38
CA PHE A 122 56.91 -25.61 17.95
C PHE A 122 56.14 -24.79 16.89
N PHE A 123 56.65 -24.77 15.66
CA PHE A 123 56.06 -24.04 14.53
C PHE A 123 55.81 -25.00 13.36
N THR A 124 55.01 -26.04 13.58
CA THR A 124 54.59 -26.87 12.47
C THR A 124 53.76 -26.04 11.47
N LYS A 125 53.92 -26.36 10.21
CA LYS A 125 53.35 -25.60 9.08
C LYS A 125 51.81 -25.40 9.19
N SER A 126 51.10 -26.33 9.84
CA SER A 126 49.65 -26.27 10.04
C SER A 126 49.22 -25.29 11.15
N GLU A 127 50.00 -25.24 12.26
CA GLU A 127 49.77 -24.34 13.39
C GLU A 127 49.97 -22.89 12.99
N LEU A 128 51.09 -22.60 12.34
CA LEU A 128 51.37 -21.25 11.81
C LEU A 128 50.32 -20.79 10.82
N TYR A 129 49.85 -21.67 9.95
CA TYR A 129 48.81 -21.37 8.97
C TYR A 129 47.48 -20.97 9.65
N GLN A 130 47.05 -21.70 10.66
CA GLN A 130 45.81 -21.42 11.41
C GLN A 130 45.90 -20.12 12.21
N LEU A 131 47.02 -19.84 12.87
CA LEU A 131 47.24 -18.59 13.57
C LEU A 131 47.29 -17.40 12.63
N LEU A 132 48.00 -17.53 11.49
CA LEU A 132 48.09 -16.47 10.49
C LEU A 132 46.74 -16.18 9.83
N SER A 133 46.02 -17.25 9.49
CA SER A 133 44.68 -17.15 8.92
C SER A 133 43.71 -16.40 9.85
N ASN A 134 43.67 -16.80 11.14
CA ASN A 134 42.84 -16.12 12.13
C ASN A 134 43.31 -14.66 12.35
N TYR A 135 44.63 -14.41 12.41
CA TYR A 135 45.16 -13.06 12.52
C TYR A 135 44.67 -12.14 11.37
N LEU A 136 44.69 -12.62 10.12
CA LEU A 136 44.18 -11.89 8.97
C LEU A 136 42.67 -11.62 9.08
N ILE A 137 41.91 -12.63 9.53
CA ILE A 137 40.46 -12.45 9.77
C ILE A 137 40.22 -11.38 10.82
N GLN A 138 40.91 -11.42 11.96
CA GLN A 138 40.76 -10.44 13.03
C GLN A 138 41.19 -9.04 12.58
N TYR A 139 42.22 -8.94 11.73
CA TYR A 139 42.63 -7.67 11.14
C TYR A 139 41.53 -7.07 10.26
N CYS A 140 40.95 -7.86 9.35
CA CYS A 140 39.84 -7.42 8.52
C CYS A 140 38.61 -7.02 9.37
N LEU A 141 38.27 -7.81 10.40
CA LEU A 141 37.15 -7.53 11.29
C LEU A 141 37.37 -6.23 12.08
N SER A 142 38.59 -5.97 12.55
CA SER A 142 38.93 -4.73 13.26
C SER A 142 38.79 -3.49 12.37
N LEU A 143 39.19 -3.57 11.10
CA LEU A 143 39.01 -2.48 10.13
C LEU A 143 37.54 -2.22 9.82
N VAL A 144 36.73 -3.28 9.61
CA VAL A 144 35.29 -3.13 9.35
C VAL A 144 34.58 -2.58 10.58
N PHE A 145 34.96 -3.00 11.78
CA PHE A 145 34.41 -2.48 13.04
C PHE A 145 34.71 -0.98 13.21
N GLU A 146 35.95 -0.57 12.98
CA GLU A 146 36.33 0.84 13.03
C GLU A 146 35.55 1.66 12.01
N PHE A 147 35.48 1.20 10.76
CA PHE A 147 34.71 1.86 9.71
C PHE A 147 33.23 2.03 10.10
N ALA A 148 32.60 1.01 10.67
CA ALA A 148 31.23 1.10 11.16
C ALA A 148 31.07 2.15 12.28
N HIS A 149 32.06 2.28 13.17
CA HIS A 149 32.01 3.24 14.28
C HIS A 149 32.35 4.67 13.89
N VAL A 150 33.18 4.92 12.88
CA VAL A 150 33.44 6.28 12.35
C VAL A 150 32.16 6.96 11.88
N PHE A 151 31.21 6.20 11.31
CA PHE A 151 29.92 6.74 10.87
C PHE A 151 28.89 6.93 12.01
N THR A 152 29.10 6.29 13.17
CA THR A 152 28.14 6.37 14.28
C THR A 152 28.48 7.44 15.30
N ILE A 153 29.74 7.81 15.42
CA ILE A 153 30.24 8.73 16.44
C ILE A 153 31.16 9.75 15.78
N ASN A 154 30.94 11.05 16.06
CA ASN A 154 31.86 12.11 15.66
C ASN A 154 33.22 12.09 16.42
N HIS A 155 33.48 11.02 17.16
CA HIS A 155 34.73 10.83 17.91
C HIS A 155 35.41 9.55 17.46
N SER A 156 36.70 9.60 17.20
CA SER A 156 37.55 8.47 16.92
C SER A 156 37.45 7.44 18.05
N VAL A 157 37.21 6.20 17.69
CA VAL A 157 37.31 5.07 18.65
C VAL A 157 38.76 5.01 19.11
N PRO A 158 39.05 4.99 20.43
CA PRO A 158 40.43 4.86 20.90
C PRO A 158 41.12 3.63 20.31
N ASP A 159 42.35 3.73 19.84
CA ASP A 159 43.12 2.68 19.18
C ASP A 159 43.20 1.39 20.01
N ILE A 160 43.11 1.50 21.34
CA ILE A 160 43.08 0.38 22.30
C ILE A 160 42.04 -0.68 21.89
N PHE A 161 40.92 -0.29 21.30
CA PHE A 161 39.86 -1.24 20.94
C PHE A 161 40.18 -2.09 19.69
N ARG A 162 41.05 -1.60 18.80
CA ARG A 162 41.59 -2.42 17.71
C ARG A 162 42.39 -3.59 18.26
N TYR A 163 43.21 -3.31 19.27
CA TYR A 163 44.07 -4.35 19.87
C TYR A 163 43.26 -5.47 20.54
N CYS A 164 42.04 -5.20 21.02
CA CYS A 164 41.16 -6.20 21.61
C CYS A 164 40.83 -7.36 20.68
N PHE A 165 40.84 -7.17 19.37
CA PHE A 165 40.63 -8.24 18.39
C PHE A 165 41.83 -9.19 18.33
N PHE A 166 43.04 -8.69 18.59
CA PHE A 166 44.27 -9.44 18.47
C PHE A 166 44.73 -10.10 19.79
N ILE A 167 44.26 -9.62 20.93
CA ILE A 167 44.66 -10.11 22.25
C ILE A 167 44.53 -11.65 22.35
N PRO A 168 43.40 -12.31 21.96
CA PRO A 168 43.27 -13.76 22.07
C PRO A 168 44.33 -14.53 21.29
N ILE A 169 44.69 -14.05 20.08
CA ILE A 169 45.67 -14.71 19.21
C ILE A 169 47.08 -14.51 19.72
N LEU A 170 47.42 -13.32 20.19
CA LEU A 170 48.75 -13.03 20.79
C LEU A 170 48.97 -13.87 22.02
N PHE A 171 47.95 -14.03 22.88
CA PHE A 171 48.07 -14.90 24.04
C PHE A 171 48.07 -16.40 23.67
N ALA A 172 47.37 -16.79 22.58
CA ALA A 172 47.40 -18.17 22.09
C ALA A 172 48.78 -18.59 21.60
N SER A 173 49.59 -17.64 21.08
CA SER A 173 50.97 -17.90 20.69
C SER A 173 51.93 -18.10 21.89
N ILE A 174 51.59 -17.54 23.06
CA ILE A 174 52.44 -17.55 24.26
C ILE A 174 52.01 -18.63 25.26
N PHE A 175 50.70 -18.71 25.54
CA PHE A 175 50.13 -19.59 26.55
C PHE A 175 49.42 -20.78 25.91
N LYS A 176 49.88 -21.99 26.19
CA LYS A 176 49.35 -23.24 25.62
C LYS A 176 48.29 -23.92 26.51
N THR A 177 47.80 -23.24 27.56
CA THR A 177 46.80 -23.79 28.49
C THR A 177 45.40 -23.34 28.08
N GLY A 178 44.51 -24.27 27.73
CA GLY A 178 43.17 -23.98 27.18
C GLY A 178 42.23 -23.19 28.10
N THR A 179 42.36 -23.33 29.41
CA THR A 179 41.53 -22.58 30.38
C THR A 179 41.83 -21.10 30.40
N ILE A 180 43.11 -20.71 30.38
CA ILE A 180 43.54 -19.29 30.37
C ILE A 180 43.14 -18.64 29.04
N LEU A 181 43.30 -19.35 27.93
CA LEU A 181 42.91 -18.86 26.61
C LEU A 181 41.41 -18.59 26.51
N ASN A 182 40.55 -19.48 27.04
CA ASN A 182 39.09 -19.24 27.04
C ASN A 182 38.72 -18.01 27.88
N MET A 183 39.34 -17.80 29.02
CA MET A 183 39.10 -16.61 29.85
C MET A 183 39.51 -15.30 29.13
N ILE A 184 40.64 -15.31 28.41
CA ILE A 184 41.13 -14.17 27.66
C ILE A 184 40.20 -13.82 26.47
N THR A 185 39.68 -14.82 25.75
CA THR A 185 38.71 -14.60 24.68
C THR A 185 37.40 -13.99 25.19
N ILE A 186 36.87 -14.52 26.30
CA ILE A 186 35.69 -13.99 26.98
C ILE A 186 35.94 -12.54 27.42
N PHE A 187 37.06 -12.25 28.05
CA PHE A 187 37.41 -10.90 28.50
C PHE A 187 37.54 -9.92 27.34
N SER A 188 38.21 -10.32 26.26
CA SER A 188 38.34 -9.49 25.05
C SER A 188 36.99 -9.17 24.43
N THR A 189 36.08 -10.14 24.32
CA THR A 189 34.72 -9.91 23.79
C THR A 189 33.88 -9.04 24.71
N LEU A 190 33.99 -9.18 26.03
CA LEU A 190 33.32 -8.30 26.99
C LEU A 190 33.77 -6.84 26.86
N VAL A 191 35.07 -6.59 26.67
CA VAL A 191 35.59 -5.25 26.42
C VAL A 191 35.04 -4.66 25.12
N GLN A 192 34.97 -5.44 24.04
CA GLN A 192 34.38 -5.02 22.77
C GLN A 192 32.88 -4.72 22.91
N LEU A 193 32.12 -5.57 23.61
CA LEU A 193 30.70 -5.35 23.89
C LEU A 193 30.47 -4.13 24.79
N PHE A 194 31.35 -3.90 25.79
CA PHE A 194 31.26 -2.73 26.66
C PHE A 194 31.42 -1.41 25.88
N THR A 195 32.32 -1.36 24.89
CA THR A 195 32.43 -0.18 24.03
C THR A 195 31.16 0.09 23.24
N MET A 196 30.52 -0.96 22.74
CA MET A 196 29.27 -0.82 22.04
C MET A 196 28.14 -0.33 22.96
N LEU A 197 28.06 -0.86 24.17
CA LEU A 197 27.11 -0.39 25.19
C LEU A 197 27.36 1.08 25.52
N LYS A 198 28.61 1.52 25.64
CA LYS A 198 28.97 2.93 25.83
C LYS A 198 28.50 3.80 24.67
N THR A 199 28.67 3.38 23.42
CA THR A 199 28.20 4.12 22.25
C THR A 199 26.67 4.19 22.18
N LEU A 200 25.98 3.11 22.51
CA LEU A 200 24.53 3.09 22.66
C LEU A 200 24.06 4.06 23.76
N TRP A 201 24.73 4.05 24.92
CA TRP A 201 24.43 4.95 26.03
C TRP A 201 24.58 6.42 25.64
N LEU A 202 25.60 6.78 24.88
CA LEU A 202 25.81 8.13 24.36
C LEU A 202 24.72 8.56 23.38
N ASN A 203 24.04 7.64 22.73
CA ASN A 203 22.93 7.91 21.84
C ASN A 203 21.54 7.99 22.54
N VAL A 204 21.44 7.57 23.82
CA VAL A 204 20.18 7.63 24.59
C VAL A 204 19.60 9.06 24.69
N PRO A 205 20.38 10.12 24.97
CA PRO A 205 19.87 11.49 24.99
C PRO A 205 19.28 11.93 23.64
N ILE A 206 19.88 11.49 22.53
CA ILE A 206 19.41 11.80 21.17
C ILE A 206 18.03 11.15 20.96
N ILE A 207 17.86 9.89 21.36
CA ILE A 207 16.59 9.18 21.28
C ILE A 207 15.53 9.86 22.16
N LYS A 208 15.90 10.22 23.39
CA LYS A 208 15.00 10.92 24.33
C LYS A 208 14.53 12.27 23.76
N ASN A 209 15.43 13.05 23.20
CA ASN A 209 15.08 14.32 22.56
C ASN A 209 14.18 14.11 21.33
N LEU A 210 14.50 13.12 20.49
CA LEU A 210 13.67 12.79 19.32
C LEU A 210 12.24 12.43 19.70
N ILE A 211 12.05 11.66 20.79
CA ILE A 211 10.72 11.30 21.30
C ILE A 211 10.00 12.55 21.85
N ARG A 212 10.70 13.38 22.61
CA ARG A 212 10.14 14.62 23.16
C ARG A 212 9.72 15.57 22.05
N ASP A 213 10.63 15.88 21.11
CA ASP A 213 10.35 16.76 19.99
C ASP A 213 9.19 16.24 19.13
N GLY A 214 9.11 14.92 18.95
CA GLY A 214 7.98 14.27 18.25
C GLY A 214 6.66 14.42 19.01
N TYR A 215 6.68 14.31 20.32
CA TYR A 215 5.48 14.48 21.17
C TYR A 215 5.01 15.94 21.18
N ASP A 216 5.91 16.89 21.47
CA ASP A 216 5.62 18.32 21.53
C ASP A 216 5.05 18.80 20.18
N PHE A 217 5.64 18.34 19.10
CA PHE A 217 5.19 18.61 17.75
C PHE A 217 3.80 18.01 17.43
N ALA A 218 3.52 16.77 17.84
CA ALA A 218 2.22 16.15 17.66
C ALA A 218 1.13 16.91 18.47
N GLN A 219 1.46 17.30 19.70
CA GLN A 219 0.59 18.09 20.56
C GLN A 219 0.28 19.46 19.93
N GLU A 220 1.29 20.15 19.40
CA GLU A 220 1.12 21.44 18.72
C GLU A 220 0.17 21.34 17.51
N ILE A 221 0.31 20.29 16.70
CA ILE A 221 -0.57 20.08 15.55
C ILE A 221 -2.00 19.75 15.99
N ILE A 222 -2.17 18.91 17.01
CA ILE A 222 -3.50 18.53 17.49
C ILE A 222 -4.22 19.75 18.05
N THR A 223 -3.53 20.61 18.81
CA THR A 223 -4.13 21.81 19.42
C THR A 223 -4.48 22.88 18.40
N ASN A 224 -3.60 23.10 17.39
CA ASN A 224 -3.78 24.20 16.42
C ASN A 224 -4.60 23.80 15.19
N PHE A 225 -4.49 22.55 14.73
CA PHE A 225 -5.06 22.10 13.45
C PHE A 225 -5.94 20.86 13.54
N GLY A 226 -6.05 20.24 14.72
CA GLY A 226 -6.85 19.04 14.95
C GLY A 226 -6.18 17.73 14.51
N VAL A 227 -6.74 16.61 15.01
CA VAL A 227 -6.23 15.25 14.80
C VAL A 227 -6.17 14.84 13.34
N ILE A 228 -7.13 15.28 12.52
CA ILE A 228 -7.18 14.94 11.08
C ILE A 228 -5.94 15.44 10.32
N ASN A 229 -5.44 16.63 10.67
CA ASN A 229 -4.25 17.18 10.02
C ASN A 229 -2.97 16.48 10.48
N LEU A 230 -2.91 15.98 11.72
CA LEU A 230 -1.82 15.11 12.17
C LEU A 230 -1.79 13.80 11.36
N ILE A 231 -2.96 13.13 11.21
CA ILE A 231 -3.07 11.90 10.42
C ILE A 231 -2.65 12.15 8.96
N ARG A 232 -3.12 13.24 8.35
CA ARG A 232 -2.75 13.60 6.96
C ARG A 232 -1.25 13.82 6.81
N ARG A 233 -0.61 14.47 7.77
CA ARG A 233 0.82 14.73 7.75
C ARG A 233 1.64 13.46 7.94
N GLU A 234 1.26 12.59 8.88
CA GLU A 234 1.93 11.31 9.08
C GLU A 234 1.76 10.40 7.86
N TRP A 235 0.61 10.42 7.22
CA TRP A 235 0.38 9.75 5.94
C TRP A 235 1.34 10.26 4.85
N TYR A 236 1.51 11.57 4.76
CA TYR A 236 2.46 12.17 3.82
C TYR A 236 3.92 11.75 4.14
N ARG A 237 4.28 11.69 5.42
CA ARG A 237 5.60 11.20 5.87
C ARG A 237 5.83 9.74 5.47
N LEU A 238 4.87 8.86 5.71
CA LEU A 238 4.94 7.45 5.29
C LEU A 238 5.08 7.31 3.77
N ARG A 239 4.40 8.16 3.00
CA ARG A 239 4.56 8.24 1.55
C ARG A 239 5.98 8.68 1.16
N MET A 240 6.56 9.65 1.85
CA MET A 240 7.94 10.08 1.64
C MET A 240 8.96 9.00 1.97
N LEU A 241 8.71 8.17 2.98
CA LEU A 241 9.51 6.98 3.32
C LEU A 241 9.36 5.84 2.30
N ARG A 242 8.48 5.97 1.32
CA ARG A 242 8.20 4.97 0.27
C ARG A 242 7.86 3.59 0.83
N ILE A 243 7.10 3.53 1.92
CA ILE A 243 6.71 2.26 2.57
C ILE A 243 6.02 1.31 1.57
N SER A 244 5.19 1.83 0.65
CA SER A 244 4.59 1.02 -0.41
C SER A 244 5.62 0.35 -1.32
N THR A 245 6.74 1.02 -1.60
CA THR A 245 7.86 0.44 -2.38
C THR A 245 8.58 -0.64 -1.58
N VAL A 246 8.78 -0.43 -0.27
CA VAL A 246 9.40 -1.43 0.63
C VAL A 246 8.55 -2.69 0.70
N LEU A 247 7.23 -2.55 0.86
CA LEU A 247 6.28 -3.67 0.87
C LEU A 247 6.26 -4.43 -0.47
N ARG A 248 6.37 -3.72 -1.60
CA ARG A 248 6.49 -4.35 -2.93
C ARG A 248 7.75 -5.18 -3.06
N ILE A 249 8.90 -4.61 -2.69
CA ILE A 249 10.19 -5.31 -2.73
C ILE A 249 10.14 -6.53 -1.80
N PHE A 250 9.62 -6.38 -0.58
CA PHE A 250 9.43 -7.49 0.36
C PHE A 250 8.61 -8.61 -0.28
N TRP A 251 7.44 -8.31 -0.85
CA TRP A 251 6.56 -9.33 -1.43
C TRP A 251 7.20 -10.06 -2.60
N VAL A 252 7.84 -9.32 -3.53
CA VAL A 252 8.57 -9.91 -4.67
C VAL A 252 9.72 -10.79 -4.17
N THR A 253 10.52 -10.31 -3.22
CA THR A 253 11.66 -11.08 -2.66
C THR A 253 11.16 -12.35 -1.96
N ARG A 254 10.06 -12.25 -1.20
CA ARG A 254 9.44 -13.40 -0.53
C ARG A 254 8.96 -14.45 -1.54
N VAL A 255 8.29 -14.03 -2.60
CA VAL A 255 7.83 -14.91 -3.68
C VAL A 255 9.03 -15.57 -4.37
N LEU A 256 10.09 -14.82 -4.68
CA LEU A 256 11.32 -15.36 -5.28
C LEU A 256 11.99 -16.40 -4.38
N ILE A 257 12.10 -16.13 -3.09
CA ILE A 257 12.66 -17.11 -2.11
C ILE A 257 11.82 -18.39 -2.11
N GLN A 258 10.51 -18.29 -2.17
CA GLN A 258 9.62 -19.44 -2.22
C GLN A 258 9.75 -20.24 -3.52
N ILE A 259 9.94 -19.58 -4.66
CA ILE A 259 10.22 -20.25 -5.95
C ILE A 259 11.52 -21.03 -5.84
N LEU A 260 12.60 -20.39 -5.38
CA LEU A 260 13.91 -21.01 -5.27
C LEU A 260 13.92 -22.19 -4.30
N HIS A 261 13.21 -22.06 -3.17
CA HIS A 261 13.13 -23.12 -2.17
C HIS A 261 12.33 -24.34 -2.66
N ASN A 262 11.30 -24.13 -3.48
CA ASN A 262 10.41 -25.20 -3.95
C ASN A 262 10.62 -25.57 -5.43
N GLN A 263 11.71 -25.12 -6.05
CA GLN A 263 12.00 -25.43 -7.46
C GLN A 263 12.02 -26.94 -7.71
N ALA A 264 12.63 -27.72 -6.82
CA ALA A 264 12.63 -29.18 -6.90
C ALA A 264 11.22 -29.81 -6.79
N TYR A 265 10.30 -29.20 -6.04
CA TYR A 265 8.92 -29.69 -5.90
C TYR A 265 8.08 -29.38 -7.13
N ILE A 266 8.28 -28.22 -7.77
CA ILE A 266 7.59 -27.79 -8.99
C ILE A 266 8.05 -28.63 -10.17
N GLU A 267 9.34 -28.94 -10.28
CA GLU A 267 9.91 -29.82 -11.32
C GLU A 267 9.43 -31.27 -11.20
N LEU A 268 9.24 -31.78 -9.96
CA LEU A 268 8.78 -33.16 -9.72
C LEU A 268 7.32 -33.40 -10.12
N GLN A 269 6.48 -32.35 -10.10
CA GLN A 269 5.02 -32.48 -10.40
C GLN A 269 4.64 -32.18 -11.86
N ASN A 270 5.60 -31.87 -12.75
CA ASN A 270 5.30 -31.42 -14.14
C ASN A 270 4.19 -30.33 -14.20
N GLU A 271 4.13 -29.47 -13.20
CA GLU A 271 3.12 -28.46 -13.08
C GLU A 271 3.26 -27.44 -14.22
N THR A 272 2.13 -27.09 -14.84
CA THR A 272 2.05 -26.03 -15.83
C THR A 272 2.38 -24.68 -15.19
N LEU A 273 2.78 -23.69 -16.01
CA LEU A 273 2.99 -22.30 -15.55
C LEU A 273 1.82 -21.78 -14.69
N PHE A 274 0.60 -22.21 -15.01
CA PHE A 274 -0.61 -21.87 -14.26
C PHE A 274 -0.62 -22.46 -12.84
N GLY A 275 -0.15 -23.69 -12.66
CA GLY A 275 0.00 -24.32 -11.34
C GLY A 275 1.02 -23.58 -10.47
N ALA A 276 2.15 -23.17 -11.06
CA ALA A 276 3.16 -22.35 -10.36
C ALA A 276 2.57 -21.01 -9.88
N VAL A 277 1.83 -20.30 -10.74
CA VAL A 277 1.16 -19.03 -10.38
C VAL A 277 0.13 -19.26 -9.26
N LYS A 278 -0.68 -20.31 -9.34
CA LYS A 278 -1.63 -20.69 -8.30
C LYS A 278 -0.94 -20.88 -6.94
N TYR A 279 0.15 -21.65 -6.92
CA TYR A 279 0.93 -21.90 -5.71
C TYR A 279 1.49 -20.59 -5.12
N LEU A 280 2.05 -19.71 -5.97
CA LEU A 280 2.61 -18.44 -5.56
C LEU A 280 1.56 -17.49 -4.97
N LEU A 281 0.35 -17.46 -5.53
CA LEU A 281 -0.76 -16.67 -4.98
C LEU A 281 -1.17 -17.17 -3.59
N ILE A 282 -1.27 -18.48 -3.40
CA ILE A 282 -1.63 -19.09 -2.11
C ILE A 282 -0.57 -18.79 -1.04
N LYS A 283 0.71 -18.99 -1.35
CA LYS A 283 1.82 -18.77 -0.41
C LYS A 283 2.18 -17.29 -0.25
N GLY A 284 1.94 -16.48 -1.28
CA GLY A 284 2.14 -15.04 -1.25
C GLY A 284 1.10 -14.26 -0.46
N SER A 285 0.10 -14.92 0.13
CA SER A 285 -1.02 -14.31 0.88
C SER A 285 -1.35 -15.00 2.21
N ASP A 286 -0.40 -15.78 2.77
CA ASP A 286 -0.61 -16.56 4.00
C ASP A 286 -0.47 -15.75 5.29
N THR A 287 0.15 -14.57 5.23
CA THR A 287 0.32 -13.66 6.37
C THR A 287 -0.26 -12.28 6.06
N PHE A 288 -0.56 -11.52 7.11
CA PHE A 288 -1.09 -10.15 6.94
C PHE A 288 -0.08 -9.22 6.24
N THR A 289 1.21 -9.35 6.56
CA THR A 289 2.29 -8.60 5.88
C THR A 289 2.39 -8.94 4.40
N ALA A 290 2.23 -10.23 4.04
CA ALA A 290 2.21 -10.68 2.66
C ALA A 290 0.99 -10.15 1.89
N VAL A 291 -0.18 -10.08 2.52
CA VAL A 291 -1.40 -9.47 1.96
C VAL A 291 -1.17 -7.98 1.69
N LEU A 292 -0.57 -7.23 2.64
CA LEU A 292 -0.21 -5.82 2.43
C LEU A 292 0.80 -5.64 1.28
N GLY A 293 1.80 -6.51 1.22
CA GLY A 293 2.78 -6.52 0.13
C GLY A 293 2.14 -6.77 -1.23
N MET A 294 1.24 -7.77 -1.32
CA MET A 294 0.46 -8.08 -2.51
C MET A 294 -0.45 -6.91 -2.91
N ALA A 295 -1.12 -6.27 -1.95
CA ALA A 295 -1.93 -5.08 -2.20
C ALA A 295 -1.11 -3.93 -2.82
N CYS A 296 0.09 -3.67 -2.27
CA CYS A 296 1.01 -2.67 -2.82
C CYS A 296 1.55 -3.03 -4.21
N PHE A 297 1.72 -4.32 -4.50
CA PHE A 297 2.12 -4.78 -5.83
C PHE A 297 0.99 -4.61 -6.85
N LEU A 298 -0.24 -4.99 -6.50
CA LEU A 298 -1.44 -4.80 -7.33
C LEU A 298 -1.70 -3.31 -7.58
N SER A 299 -1.54 -2.45 -6.56
CA SER A 299 -1.62 -1.00 -6.71
C SER A 299 -0.66 -0.47 -7.79
N PHE A 300 0.60 -0.91 -7.73
CA PHE A 300 1.60 -0.52 -8.72
C PHE A 300 1.26 -1.01 -10.13
N PHE A 301 0.75 -2.22 -10.26
CA PHE A 301 0.31 -2.75 -11.54
C PHE A 301 -0.84 -1.93 -12.12
N CYS A 302 -1.84 -1.58 -11.30
CA CYS A 302 -2.92 -0.69 -11.71
C CYS A 302 -2.43 0.70 -12.12
N GLU A 303 -1.46 1.28 -11.38
CA GLU A 303 -0.82 2.56 -11.73
C GLU A 303 -0.10 2.49 -13.09
N CYS A 304 0.62 1.40 -13.37
CA CYS A 304 1.30 1.20 -14.66
C CYS A 304 0.28 1.16 -15.82
N ILE A 305 -0.83 0.45 -15.64
CA ILE A 305 -1.87 0.38 -16.66
C ILE A 305 -2.55 1.75 -16.81
N GLU A 306 -2.81 2.47 -15.73
CA GLU A 306 -3.34 3.84 -15.77
C GLU A 306 -2.49 4.76 -16.64
N VAL A 307 -1.16 4.74 -16.48
CA VAL A 307 -0.23 5.52 -17.31
C VAL A 307 -0.35 5.16 -18.80
N VAL A 308 -0.59 3.88 -19.12
CA VAL A 308 -0.83 3.47 -20.51
C VAL A 308 -2.11 4.11 -21.06
N PHE A 309 -3.22 4.09 -20.28
CA PHE A 309 -4.48 4.70 -20.71
C PHE A 309 -4.39 6.23 -20.81
N LEU A 310 -3.69 6.91 -19.90
CA LEU A 310 -3.42 8.34 -20.01
C LEU A 310 -2.70 8.69 -21.32
N ARG A 311 -1.69 7.90 -21.70
CA ARG A 311 -0.98 8.09 -22.97
C ARG A 311 -1.87 7.82 -24.18
N VAL A 312 -2.70 6.78 -24.16
CA VAL A 312 -3.67 6.47 -25.22
C VAL A 312 -4.66 7.61 -25.40
N LEU A 313 -5.16 8.15 -24.29
CA LEU A 313 -6.12 9.25 -24.26
C LEU A 313 -5.48 10.62 -24.52
N MET A 314 -4.14 10.74 -24.51
CA MET A 314 -3.38 12.00 -24.59
C MET A 314 -3.80 13.03 -23.50
N VAL A 315 -3.93 12.58 -22.29
CA VAL A 315 -4.20 13.40 -21.11
C VAL A 315 -2.93 13.46 -20.27
N ASP A 316 -2.40 14.66 -20.00
CA ASP A 316 -1.14 14.82 -19.29
C ASP A 316 -1.29 14.57 -17.79
N GLU A 317 -2.38 15.07 -17.18
CA GLU A 317 -2.71 14.86 -15.78
C GLU A 317 -4.22 14.66 -15.59
N PHE A 318 -4.59 13.78 -14.67
CA PHE A 318 -5.95 13.60 -14.24
C PHE A 318 -6.08 13.90 -12.73
N ASP A 319 -6.85 14.96 -12.39
CA ASP A 319 -7.13 15.38 -11.01
C ASP A 319 -8.02 14.35 -10.28
N GLY A 320 -7.51 13.15 -10.07
CA GLY A 320 -8.21 12.07 -9.40
C GLY A 320 -7.38 11.45 -8.28
N ILE A 321 -8.03 10.81 -7.32
CA ILE A 321 -7.36 9.90 -6.39
C ILE A 321 -6.80 8.75 -7.23
N TYR A 322 -5.50 8.47 -7.09
CA TYR A 322 -4.80 7.42 -7.83
C TYR A 322 -5.56 6.09 -7.81
N SER A 323 -5.79 5.50 -8.98
CA SER A 323 -6.52 4.23 -9.11
C SER A 323 -5.88 3.12 -8.28
N GLY A 324 -4.56 3.08 -8.23
CA GLY A 324 -3.80 2.09 -7.49
C GLY A 324 -4.09 2.08 -5.99
N ILE A 325 -4.23 3.26 -5.35
CA ILE A 325 -4.57 3.35 -3.92
C ILE A 325 -5.94 2.74 -3.65
N ASN A 326 -6.93 3.05 -4.49
CA ASN A 326 -8.27 2.49 -4.33
C ASN A 326 -8.27 0.96 -4.50
N CYS A 327 -7.53 0.44 -5.46
CA CYS A 327 -7.37 -1.00 -5.67
C CYS A 327 -6.69 -1.67 -4.47
N ALA A 328 -5.63 -1.07 -3.91
CA ALA A 328 -4.96 -1.59 -2.73
C ALA A 328 -5.87 -1.61 -1.50
N ILE A 329 -6.58 -0.52 -1.22
CA ILE A 329 -7.53 -0.42 -0.11
C ILE A 329 -8.64 -1.47 -0.26
N THR A 330 -9.22 -1.59 -1.45
CA THR A 330 -10.26 -2.59 -1.75
C THR A 330 -9.76 -4.01 -1.48
N PHE A 331 -8.54 -4.35 -1.95
CA PHE A 331 -7.95 -5.67 -1.72
C PHE A 331 -7.74 -5.95 -0.22
N VAL A 332 -7.19 -4.98 0.53
CA VAL A 332 -6.93 -5.14 1.98
C VAL A 332 -8.24 -5.30 2.75
N ILE A 333 -9.27 -4.51 2.43
CA ILE A 333 -10.59 -4.63 3.06
C ILE A 333 -11.18 -6.01 2.78
N MET A 334 -11.16 -6.49 1.54
CA MET A 334 -11.68 -7.82 1.18
C MET A 334 -10.89 -8.94 1.85
N ALA A 335 -9.57 -8.84 1.91
CA ALA A 335 -8.72 -9.81 2.59
C ALA A 335 -8.98 -9.86 4.10
N TRP A 336 -9.25 -8.71 4.71
CA TRP A 336 -9.58 -8.61 6.13
C TRP A 336 -10.97 -9.20 6.43
N THR A 337 -12.00 -8.75 5.71
CA THR A 337 -13.39 -9.19 5.94
C THR A 337 -13.59 -10.69 5.66
N SER A 338 -12.81 -11.27 4.75
CA SER A 338 -12.85 -12.70 4.46
C SER A 338 -11.98 -13.56 5.37
N GLY A 339 -11.17 -12.95 6.26
CA GLY A 339 -10.21 -13.67 7.09
C GLY A 339 -9.17 -14.45 6.25
N LEU A 340 -8.72 -13.87 5.13
CA LEU A 340 -7.93 -14.55 4.09
C LEU A 340 -6.73 -15.34 4.63
N THR A 341 -6.04 -14.82 5.64
CA THR A 341 -4.84 -15.43 6.22
C THR A 341 -5.11 -16.72 7.00
N GLY A 342 -6.34 -16.87 7.55
CA GLY A 342 -6.77 -18.05 8.31
C GLY A 342 -7.43 -19.15 7.47
N LEU A 343 -7.67 -18.92 6.17
CA LEU A 343 -8.40 -19.86 5.32
C LEU A 343 -7.51 -21.01 4.81
N ASN A 344 -8.15 -22.17 4.56
CA ASN A 344 -7.51 -23.27 3.86
C ASN A 344 -7.02 -22.84 2.46
N PRO A 345 -5.94 -23.43 1.92
CA PRO A 345 -5.29 -23.01 0.67
C PRO A 345 -6.25 -22.90 -0.53
N GLU A 346 -7.18 -23.83 -0.68
CA GLU A 346 -8.14 -23.84 -1.81
C GLU A 346 -9.18 -22.73 -1.69
N ILE A 347 -9.73 -22.53 -0.49
CA ILE A 347 -10.72 -21.48 -0.22
C ILE A 347 -10.03 -20.11 -0.34
N ARG A 348 -8.79 -19.99 0.15
CA ARG A 348 -7.96 -18.79 0.02
C ARG A 348 -7.78 -18.40 -1.44
N LEU A 349 -7.43 -19.35 -2.31
CA LEU A 349 -7.28 -19.11 -3.74
C LEU A 349 -8.57 -18.59 -4.39
N LYS A 350 -9.70 -19.20 -4.07
CA LYS A 350 -11.03 -18.76 -4.56
C LYS A 350 -11.31 -17.31 -4.15
N GLN A 351 -10.99 -16.97 -2.91
CA GLN A 351 -11.18 -15.62 -2.38
C GLN A 351 -10.25 -14.59 -3.03
N ILE A 352 -9.00 -14.98 -3.34
CA ILE A 352 -8.05 -14.13 -4.07
C ILE A 352 -8.58 -13.84 -5.48
N TYR A 353 -9.08 -14.83 -6.20
CA TYR A 353 -9.69 -14.61 -7.52
C TYR A 353 -10.87 -13.64 -7.44
N GLY A 354 -11.73 -13.80 -6.43
CA GLY A 354 -12.80 -12.86 -6.18
C GLY A 354 -12.33 -11.42 -5.97
N SER A 355 -11.30 -11.27 -5.18
CA SER A 355 -10.69 -9.95 -4.94
C SER A 355 -10.08 -9.35 -6.21
N ILE A 356 -9.47 -10.17 -7.08
CA ILE A 356 -8.92 -9.71 -8.38
C ILE A 356 -10.04 -9.22 -9.30
N TYR A 357 -11.17 -9.93 -9.39
CA TYR A 357 -12.32 -9.46 -10.19
C TYR A 357 -12.88 -8.16 -9.66
N LEU A 358 -12.96 -8.00 -8.34
CA LEU A 358 -13.42 -6.76 -7.72
C LEU A 358 -12.46 -5.59 -8.02
N ILE A 359 -11.15 -5.81 -7.91
CA ILE A 359 -10.13 -4.81 -8.27
C ILE A 359 -10.26 -4.41 -9.74
N HIS A 360 -10.50 -5.37 -10.63
CA HIS A 360 -10.70 -5.09 -12.05
C HIS A 360 -11.92 -4.18 -12.29
N VAL A 361 -13.04 -4.41 -11.57
CA VAL A 361 -14.21 -3.53 -11.65
C VAL A 361 -13.90 -2.12 -11.14
N VAL A 362 -13.23 -2.00 -10.00
CA VAL A 362 -12.82 -0.71 -9.43
C VAL A 362 -11.94 0.06 -10.41
N TRP A 363 -11.02 -0.63 -11.05
CA TRP A 363 -10.14 -0.08 -12.07
C TRP A 363 -10.90 0.35 -13.34
N GLN A 364 -11.83 -0.48 -13.85
CA GLN A 364 -12.71 -0.12 -14.98
C GLN A 364 -13.53 1.13 -14.67
N HIS A 365 -14.08 1.22 -13.45
CA HIS A 365 -14.85 2.40 -13.03
C HIS A 365 -13.99 3.68 -13.02
N TYR A 366 -12.74 3.57 -12.61
CA TYR A 366 -11.79 4.68 -12.65
C TYR A 366 -11.50 5.15 -14.09
N ILE A 367 -11.21 4.21 -15.00
CA ILE A 367 -10.98 4.54 -16.42
C ILE A 367 -12.23 5.15 -17.05
N HIS A 368 -13.42 4.59 -16.78
CA HIS A 368 -14.68 5.18 -17.23
C HIS A 368 -14.82 6.63 -16.79
N LYS A 369 -14.50 6.96 -15.54
CA LYS A 369 -14.55 8.33 -15.02
C LYS A 369 -13.62 9.28 -15.77
N MET A 370 -12.43 8.82 -16.15
CA MET A 370 -11.48 9.59 -16.98
C MET A 370 -12.06 9.86 -18.38
N VAL A 371 -12.54 8.80 -19.03
CA VAL A 371 -13.10 8.88 -20.38
C VAL A 371 -14.36 9.75 -20.42
N HIS A 372 -15.23 9.64 -19.41
CA HIS A 372 -16.44 10.46 -19.29
C HIS A 372 -16.11 11.96 -19.23
N LYS A 373 -15.16 12.37 -18.37
CA LYS A 373 -14.72 13.77 -18.30
C LYS A 373 -14.12 14.24 -19.63
N LEU A 374 -13.31 13.39 -20.28
CA LEU A 374 -12.67 13.73 -21.54
C LEU A 374 -13.70 13.93 -22.67
N LEU A 375 -14.70 13.03 -22.79
CA LEU A 375 -15.74 13.13 -23.81
C LEU A 375 -16.57 14.40 -23.66
N ILE A 376 -16.94 14.77 -22.42
CA ILE A 376 -17.64 16.03 -22.16
C ILE A 376 -16.76 17.24 -22.55
N SER A 377 -15.52 17.26 -22.12
CA SER A 377 -14.56 18.34 -22.42
C SER A 377 -14.30 18.50 -23.92
N LEU A 378 -14.21 17.40 -24.68
CA LEU A 378 -14.06 17.44 -26.14
C LEU A 378 -15.31 18.04 -26.84
N ASN A 379 -16.48 17.74 -26.30
CA ASN A 379 -17.72 18.29 -26.79
C ASN A 379 -17.81 19.82 -26.54
N ASP A 380 -17.49 20.26 -25.32
CA ASP A 380 -17.52 21.69 -24.95
C ASP A 380 -16.54 22.53 -25.78
N SER A 381 -15.38 21.95 -26.13
CA SER A 381 -14.36 22.62 -26.95
C SER A 381 -14.67 22.69 -28.43
N ARG A 382 -15.76 22.08 -28.91
CA ARG A 382 -16.15 21.94 -30.32
C ARG A 382 -14.98 21.51 -31.23
N ASN A 383 -14.17 20.62 -30.75
CA ASN A 383 -12.96 20.19 -31.44
C ASN A 383 -13.33 19.30 -32.64
N SER A 384 -12.96 19.69 -33.86
CA SER A 384 -13.29 18.95 -35.07
C SER A 384 -12.36 17.77 -35.41
N SER A 385 -11.33 17.52 -34.60
CA SER A 385 -10.36 16.46 -34.94
C SER A 385 -10.91 15.07 -34.61
N PHE A 386 -11.24 14.28 -35.61
CA PHE A 386 -11.78 12.93 -35.50
C PHE A 386 -10.95 12.00 -34.61
N ASN A 387 -9.63 12.06 -34.70
CA ASN A 387 -8.73 11.20 -33.91
C ASN A 387 -8.84 11.43 -32.40
N ARG A 388 -9.19 12.64 -31.96
CA ARG A 388 -9.38 12.94 -30.53
C ARG A 388 -10.67 12.33 -29.97
N HIS A 389 -11.71 12.22 -30.80
CA HIS A 389 -12.98 11.59 -30.42
C HIS A 389 -12.91 10.07 -30.52
N LEU A 390 -12.16 9.51 -31.50
CA LEU A 390 -12.06 8.07 -31.70
C LEU A 390 -11.40 7.35 -30.52
N ARG A 391 -10.35 7.91 -29.93
CA ARG A 391 -9.61 7.26 -28.83
C ARG A 391 -10.46 6.99 -27.59
N PRO A 392 -11.17 7.98 -26.98
CA PRO A 392 -12.05 7.69 -25.87
C PRO A 392 -13.19 6.73 -26.22
N LEU A 393 -13.71 6.77 -27.45
CA LEU A 393 -14.72 5.81 -27.92
C LEU A 393 -14.19 4.38 -28.00
N LEU A 394 -12.95 4.17 -28.46
CA LEU A 394 -12.29 2.86 -28.45
C LEU A 394 -12.11 2.35 -27.01
N VAL A 395 -11.75 3.22 -26.07
CA VAL A 395 -11.66 2.84 -24.65
C VAL A 395 -13.04 2.47 -24.09
N CYS A 396 -14.12 3.21 -24.44
CA CYS A 396 -15.48 2.80 -24.05
C CYS A 396 -15.83 1.42 -24.63
N GLY A 397 -15.50 1.16 -25.89
CA GLY A 397 -15.67 -0.16 -26.51
C GLY A 397 -14.92 -1.27 -25.77
N TYR A 398 -13.65 -1.02 -25.41
CA TYR A 398 -12.87 -1.93 -24.59
C TYR A 398 -13.53 -2.22 -23.23
N LEU A 399 -14.01 -1.18 -22.53
CA LEU A 399 -14.67 -1.35 -21.22
C LEU A 399 -15.94 -2.19 -21.35
N LEU A 400 -16.75 -2.00 -22.38
CA LEU A 400 -17.95 -2.81 -22.63
C LEU A 400 -17.59 -4.26 -22.93
N VAL A 401 -16.68 -4.51 -23.89
CA VAL A 401 -16.28 -5.85 -24.29
C VAL A 401 -15.67 -6.60 -23.12
N SER A 402 -14.73 -5.98 -22.37
CA SER A 402 -14.09 -6.64 -21.21
C SER A 402 -15.08 -6.95 -20.09
N ALA A 403 -16.02 -6.05 -19.78
CA ALA A 403 -17.03 -6.30 -18.76
C ALA A 403 -17.98 -7.47 -19.15
N VAL A 404 -18.45 -7.48 -20.41
CA VAL A 404 -19.35 -8.52 -20.92
C VAL A 404 -18.64 -9.88 -21.01
N THR A 405 -17.40 -9.92 -21.51
CA THR A 405 -16.64 -11.18 -21.61
C THR A 405 -16.36 -11.78 -20.24
N ILE A 406 -16.03 -10.97 -19.23
CA ILE A 406 -15.84 -11.47 -17.87
C ILE A 406 -17.16 -11.95 -17.27
N LEU A 407 -18.28 -11.25 -17.51
CA LEU A 407 -19.59 -11.71 -17.07
C LEU A 407 -19.94 -13.11 -17.66
N ILE A 408 -19.77 -13.27 -18.97
CA ILE A 408 -20.01 -14.56 -19.63
C ILE A 408 -19.10 -15.64 -19.05
N TYR A 409 -17.82 -15.35 -18.85
CA TYR A 409 -16.86 -16.28 -18.25
C TYR A 409 -17.26 -16.68 -16.83
N LEU A 410 -17.61 -15.72 -15.96
CA LEU A 410 -18.01 -15.98 -14.58
C LEU A 410 -19.24 -16.88 -14.50
N TRP A 411 -20.28 -16.63 -15.32
CA TRP A 411 -21.49 -17.44 -15.35
C TRP A 411 -21.30 -18.81 -16.00
N SER A 412 -20.33 -18.97 -16.88
CA SER A 412 -20.02 -20.28 -17.50
C SER A 412 -19.16 -21.18 -16.61
N TYR A 413 -18.36 -20.60 -15.72
CA TYR A 413 -17.35 -21.35 -14.95
C TYR A 413 -17.73 -21.58 -13.49
N TYR A 414 -18.48 -20.65 -12.86
CA TYR A 414 -18.84 -20.73 -11.44
C TYR A 414 -20.30 -21.11 -11.26
N LEU A 415 -20.56 -22.01 -10.29
CA LEU A 415 -21.91 -22.32 -9.85
C LEU A 415 -22.52 -21.09 -9.15
N TYR A 416 -23.85 -20.99 -9.18
CA TYR A 416 -24.60 -19.91 -8.54
C TYR A 416 -24.18 -19.72 -7.07
N SER A 417 -23.83 -18.51 -6.72
CA SER A 417 -23.47 -18.11 -5.36
C SER A 417 -23.69 -16.60 -5.19
N ASP A 418 -23.95 -16.17 -3.95
CA ASP A 418 -24.15 -14.74 -3.61
C ASP A 418 -22.98 -13.86 -4.03
N TRP A 419 -21.76 -14.39 -3.89
CA TRP A 419 -20.54 -13.76 -4.35
C TRP A 419 -20.54 -13.50 -5.88
N LEU A 420 -20.93 -14.50 -6.68
CA LEU A 420 -21.01 -14.38 -8.14
C LEU A 420 -22.02 -13.30 -8.54
N LEU A 421 -23.17 -13.28 -7.84
CA LEU A 421 -24.22 -12.31 -8.08
C LEU A 421 -23.75 -10.88 -7.73
N ALA A 422 -23.06 -10.72 -6.60
CA ALA A 422 -22.51 -9.43 -6.19
C ALA A 422 -21.52 -8.85 -7.21
N ILE A 423 -20.56 -9.63 -7.67
CA ILE A 423 -19.60 -9.22 -8.70
C ILE A 423 -20.30 -8.94 -10.03
N SER A 424 -21.25 -9.78 -10.43
CA SER A 424 -22.01 -9.57 -11.67
C SER A 424 -22.74 -8.23 -11.67
N CYS A 425 -23.38 -7.85 -10.56
CA CYS A 425 -24.03 -6.55 -10.44
C CYS A 425 -23.06 -5.38 -10.61
N LEU A 426 -21.84 -5.49 -10.09
CA LEU A 426 -20.83 -4.44 -10.26
C LEU A 426 -20.40 -4.30 -11.74
N TYR A 427 -20.24 -5.40 -12.47
CA TYR A 427 -19.98 -5.35 -13.91
C TYR A 427 -21.15 -4.77 -14.69
N ILE A 428 -22.40 -5.14 -14.34
CA ILE A 428 -23.62 -4.58 -14.95
C ILE A 428 -23.67 -3.07 -14.72
N ILE A 429 -23.37 -2.59 -13.51
CA ILE A 429 -23.29 -1.15 -13.22
C ILE A 429 -22.28 -0.47 -14.13
N THR A 430 -21.12 -1.08 -14.34
CA THR A 430 -20.09 -0.52 -15.23
C THR A 430 -20.57 -0.43 -16.67
N VAL A 431 -21.23 -1.49 -17.18
CA VAL A 431 -21.84 -1.49 -18.53
C VAL A 431 -22.86 -0.37 -18.67
N ILE A 432 -23.76 -0.23 -17.71
CA ILE A 432 -24.79 0.82 -17.71
C ILE A 432 -24.16 2.21 -17.72
N LYS A 433 -23.14 2.47 -16.90
CA LYS A 433 -22.43 3.74 -16.87
C LYS A 433 -21.77 4.09 -18.21
N VAL A 434 -21.15 3.12 -18.85
CA VAL A 434 -20.55 3.34 -20.18
C VAL A 434 -21.63 3.63 -21.23
N LEU A 435 -22.76 2.87 -21.22
CA LEU A 435 -23.88 3.10 -22.12
C LEU A 435 -24.51 4.48 -21.93
N VAL A 436 -24.73 4.89 -20.68
CA VAL A 436 -25.23 6.25 -20.36
C VAL A 436 -24.27 7.32 -20.91
N THR A 437 -22.97 7.16 -20.72
CA THR A 437 -21.97 8.10 -21.25
C THR A 437 -22.00 8.18 -22.77
N LEU A 438 -22.08 7.03 -23.46
CA LEU A 438 -22.17 7.00 -24.92
C LEU A 438 -23.46 7.62 -25.44
N THR A 439 -24.60 7.37 -24.76
CA THR A 439 -25.90 7.96 -25.11
C THR A 439 -25.89 9.48 -24.95
N VAL A 440 -25.38 9.98 -23.82
CA VAL A 440 -25.24 11.43 -23.59
C VAL A 440 -24.32 12.05 -24.65
N TYR A 441 -23.16 11.42 -24.89
CA TYR A 441 -22.21 11.89 -25.88
C TYR A 441 -22.79 11.91 -27.29
N SER A 442 -23.57 10.89 -27.70
CA SER A 442 -24.24 10.87 -29.00
C SER A 442 -25.29 11.97 -29.15
N LEU A 443 -26.04 12.26 -28.09
CA LEU A 443 -27.00 13.40 -28.09
C LEU A 443 -26.30 14.74 -28.24
N LEU A 444 -25.20 14.94 -27.54
CA LEU A 444 -24.40 16.14 -27.65
C LEU A 444 -23.79 16.33 -29.06
N LEU A 445 -23.36 15.23 -29.69
CA LEU A 445 -22.89 15.25 -31.08
C LEU A 445 -24.03 15.61 -32.07
N ILE A 446 -25.21 15.02 -31.89
CA ILE A 446 -26.39 15.31 -32.72
C ILE A 446 -26.69 16.80 -32.64
N ASP A 447 -26.66 17.42 -31.46
CA ASP A 447 -26.91 18.85 -31.29
C ASP A 447 -25.90 19.73 -32.02
N ILE A 448 -24.61 19.35 -32.03
CA ILE A 448 -23.55 20.10 -32.73
C ILE A 448 -23.70 20.01 -34.25
N TYR A 449 -24.04 18.82 -34.78
CA TYR A 449 -24.13 18.60 -36.23
C TYR A 449 -25.52 18.83 -36.81
N SER A 450 -26.56 18.98 -35.95
CA SER A 450 -27.92 19.31 -36.41
C SER A 450 -28.03 20.78 -36.78
N SER A 451 -28.69 21.05 -37.89
CA SER A 451 -29.02 22.44 -38.31
C SER A 451 -30.05 23.09 -37.40
N ILE A 452 -30.80 22.32 -36.65
CA ILE A 452 -31.79 22.79 -35.67
C ILE A 452 -31.32 22.38 -34.28
N PRO A 453 -30.96 23.32 -33.38
CA PRO A 453 -30.56 22.99 -32.02
C PRO A 453 -31.70 22.29 -31.28
N LEU A 454 -31.39 21.25 -30.55
CA LEU A 454 -32.35 20.49 -29.75
C LEU A 454 -32.84 21.33 -28.58
N GLU A 455 -34.09 21.82 -28.68
CA GLU A 455 -34.74 22.45 -27.53
C GLU A 455 -34.78 21.44 -26.36
N ASN A 456 -34.34 21.84 -25.14
CA ASN A 456 -34.31 21.04 -23.93
C ASN A 456 -33.23 19.90 -23.86
N LEU A 457 -32.15 20.00 -24.63
CA LEU A 457 -31.05 19.01 -24.58
C LEU A 457 -30.58 18.76 -23.14
N ASP A 458 -30.41 19.82 -22.33
CA ASP A 458 -30.00 19.73 -20.93
C ASP A 458 -30.96 18.89 -20.06
N GLU A 459 -32.24 18.82 -20.39
CA GLU A 459 -33.22 17.99 -19.70
C GLU A 459 -33.06 16.53 -20.07
N TYR A 460 -32.89 16.25 -21.37
CA TYR A 460 -32.66 14.86 -21.82
C TYR A 460 -31.38 14.30 -21.19
N VAL A 461 -30.28 15.05 -21.23
CA VAL A 461 -29.01 14.65 -20.60
C VAL A 461 -29.19 14.42 -19.09
N TYR A 462 -29.93 15.31 -18.40
CA TYR A 462 -30.21 15.12 -16.99
C TYR A 462 -31.03 13.87 -16.70
N HIS A 463 -32.11 13.62 -17.45
CA HIS A 463 -32.95 12.45 -17.23
C HIS A 463 -32.22 11.14 -17.49
N ILE A 464 -31.37 11.09 -18.54
CA ILE A 464 -30.56 9.91 -18.86
C ILE A 464 -29.55 9.65 -17.72
N ASN A 465 -28.85 10.67 -17.25
CA ASN A 465 -27.93 10.53 -16.13
C ASN A 465 -28.66 10.14 -14.84
N PHE A 466 -29.82 10.75 -14.55
CA PHE A 466 -30.64 10.41 -13.39
C PHE A 466 -31.12 8.96 -13.43
N LEU A 467 -31.57 8.49 -14.59
CA LEU A 467 -31.98 7.08 -14.76
C LEU A 467 -30.80 6.13 -14.51
N GLY A 468 -29.61 6.41 -15.06
CA GLY A 468 -28.40 5.65 -14.81
C GLY A 468 -28.05 5.58 -13.33
N ASP A 469 -28.09 6.73 -12.64
CA ASP A 469 -27.83 6.83 -11.20
C ASP A 469 -28.85 6.05 -10.36
N MET A 470 -30.14 6.04 -10.78
CA MET A 470 -31.18 5.28 -10.09
C MET A 470 -31.00 3.77 -10.26
N VAL A 471 -30.64 3.30 -11.44
CA VAL A 471 -30.35 1.89 -11.67
C VAL A 471 -29.14 1.45 -10.84
N GLU A 472 -28.06 2.25 -10.79
CA GLU A 472 -26.91 1.99 -9.93
C GLU A 472 -27.31 1.91 -8.45
N PHE A 473 -28.16 2.84 -8.00
CA PHE A 473 -28.66 2.86 -6.62
C PHE A 473 -29.46 1.59 -6.30
N HIS A 474 -30.40 1.18 -7.15
CA HIS A 474 -31.19 -0.02 -6.94
C HIS A 474 -30.33 -1.30 -6.90
N LEU A 475 -29.41 -1.46 -7.85
CA LEU A 475 -28.48 -2.58 -7.86
C LEU A 475 -27.57 -2.61 -6.63
N SER A 476 -27.13 -1.44 -6.16
CA SER A 476 -26.28 -1.35 -4.97
C SER A 476 -27.04 -1.65 -3.69
N ILE A 477 -28.30 -1.26 -3.60
CA ILE A 477 -29.12 -1.45 -2.39
C ILE A 477 -29.55 -2.90 -2.21
N TYR A 478 -29.59 -3.67 -3.30
CA TYR A 478 -29.96 -5.09 -3.28
C TYR A 478 -29.11 -5.93 -2.30
N PHE A 479 -27.82 -5.60 -2.15
CA PHE A 479 -26.90 -6.33 -1.25
C PHE A 479 -26.85 -5.76 0.17
N LEU A 480 -27.51 -4.64 0.44
CA LEU A 480 -27.47 -3.99 1.75
C LEU A 480 -28.11 -4.84 2.87
N PRO A 481 -29.29 -5.49 2.64
CA PRO A 481 -29.90 -6.37 3.64
C PRO A 481 -29.01 -7.55 4.03
N GLN A 482 -28.31 -8.14 3.06
CA GLN A 482 -27.38 -9.25 3.30
C GLN A 482 -26.19 -8.82 4.17
N ASN A 483 -25.59 -7.66 3.89
CA ASN A 483 -24.51 -7.11 4.70
C ASN A 483 -24.98 -6.78 6.12
N ILE A 484 -26.19 -6.25 6.28
CA ILE A 484 -26.80 -5.99 7.59
C ILE A 484 -27.05 -7.31 8.34
N LEU A 485 -27.56 -8.33 7.66
CA LEU A 485 -27.79 -9.64 8.26
C LEU A 485 -26.47 -10.26 8.76
N ILE A 486 -25.42 -10.22 7.96
CA ILE A 486 -24.08 -10.69 8.37
C ILE A 486 -23.60 -9.91 9.59
N MET A 487 -23.74 -8.58 9.58
CA MET A 487 -23.37 -7.74 10.72
C MET A 487 -24.08 -8.15 12.03
N VAL A 488 -25.36 -8.52 11.94
CA VAL A 488 -26.16 -8.98 13.09
C VAL A 488 -25.75 -10.38 13.55
N LEU A 489 -25.44 -11.27 12.59
CA LEU A 489 -25.07 -12.67 12.89
C LEU A 489 -23.61 -12.80 13.39
N THR A 490 -22.74 -11.81 13.10
CA THR A 490 -21.33 -11.80 13.52
C THR A 490 -21.02 -10.58 14.41
N PRO A 491 -21.59 -10.48 15.61
CA PRO A 491 -21.47 -9.27 16.44
C PRO A 491 -20.04 -8.95 16.91
N GLY A 492 -19.09 -9.87 16.76
CA GLY A 492 -17.67 -9.66 17.11
C GLY A 492 -16.84 -8.99 16.01
N ASP A 493 -17.33 -8.87 14.79
CA ASP A 493 -16.58 -8.28 13.68
C ASP A 493 -16.86 -6.77 13.56
N ILE A 494 -16.16 -5.98 14.38
CA ILE A 494 -16.26 -4.51 14.43
C ILE A 494 -15.96 -3.89 13.07
N VAL A 495 -15.02 -4.46 12.29
CA VAL A 495 -14.62 -3.92 10.99
C VAL A 495 -15.73 -4.08 9.98
N HIS A 496 -16.35 -5.27 9.91
CA HIS A 496 -17.50 -5.51 9.03
C HIS A 496 -18.68 -4.61 9.39
N ALA A 497 -18.98 -4.47 10.67
CA ALA A 497 -20.04 -3.56 11.16
C ALA A 497 -19.77 -2.11 10.75
N PHE A 498 -18.54 -1.62 10.92
CA PHE A 498 -18.15 -0.26 10.54
C PHE A 498 -18.28 -0.02 9.03
N ILE A 499 -17.79 -0.96 8.20
CA ILE A 499 -17.90 -0.87 6.73
C ILE A 499 -19.38 -0.86 6.30
N THR A 500 -20.21 -1.70 6.89
CA THR A 500 -21.65 -1.76 6.58
C THR A 500 -22.35 -0.45 6.97
N CYS A 501 -22.06 0.11 8.13
CA CYS A 501 -22.58 1.41 8.55
C CYS A 501 -22.17 2.54 7.59
N LEU A 502 -20.90 2.56 7.15
CA LEU A 502 -20.44 3.53 6.16
C LEU A 502 -21.16 3.38 4.80
N GLN A 503 -21.40 2.14 4.37
CA GLN A 503 -22.16 1.88 3.13
C GLN A 503 -23.59 2.40 3.24
N VAL A 504 -24.30 2.10 4.34
CA VAL A 504 -25.66 2.60 4.59
C VAL A 504 -25.69 4.12 4.58
N TYR A 505 -24.80 4.76 5.35
CA TYR A 505 -24.69 6.22 5.42
C TYR A 505 -24.45 6.84 4.05
N SER A 506 -23.50 6.30 3.30
CA SER A 506 -23.19 6.74 1.92
C SER A 506 -24.40 6.68 1.00
N LYS A 507 -25.22 5.60 1.07
CA LYS A 507 -26.44 5.45 0.25
C LYS A 507 -27.54 6.41 0.65
N ILE A 508 -27.71 6.68 1.94
CA ILE A 508 -28.67 7.69 2.44
C ILE A 508 -28.28 9.08 1.95
N CYS A 509 -26.99 9.46 2.08
CA CYS A 509 -26.50 10.74 1.59
C CYS A 509 -26.66 10.89 0.07
N PHE A 510 -26.35 9.82 -0.69
CA PHE A 510 -26.53 9.82 -2.14
C PHE A 510 -28.00 10.07 -2.52
N LEU A 511 -28.94 9.30 -1.93
CA LEU A 511 -30.36 9.43 -2.19
C LEU A 511 -30.87 10.83 -1.84
N LYS A 512 -30.53 11.33 -0.65
CA LYS A 512 -30.90 12.68 -0.20
C LYS A 512 -30.46 13.73 -1.21
N ASN A 513 -29.19 13.75 -1.61
CA ASN A 513 -28.64 14.72 -2.56
C ASN A 513 -29.31 14.63 -3.93
N LYS A 514 -29.60 13.43 -4.43
CA LYS A 514 -30.27 13.23 -5.72
C LYS A 514 -31.71 13.69 -5.67
N MET A 515 -32.44 13.40 -4.59
CA MET A 515 -33.84 13.82 -4.41
C MET A 515 -33.97 15.34 -4.24
N GLU A 516 -33.05 15.97 -3.48
CA GLU A 516 -33.02 17.44 -3.35
C GLU A 516 -32.79 18.12 -4.72
N ASN A 517 -31.82 17.63 -5.49
CA ASN A 517 -31.55 18.15 -6.82
C ASN A 517 -32.74 17.95 -7.78
N PHE A 518 -33.39 16.78 -7.73
CA PHE A 518 -34.58 16.51 -8.52
C PHE A 518 -35.74 17.45 -8.13
N ALA A 519 -35.99 17.59 -6.82
CA ALA A 519 -37.03 18.50 -6.32
C ALA A 519 -36.80 19.96 -6.75
N LYS A 520 -35.56 20.48 -6.66
CA LYS A 520 -35.18 21.80 -7.12
C LYS A 520 -35.48 21.99 -8.63
N ARG A 521 -35.14 20.97 -9.45
CA ARG A 521 -35.42 21.04 -10.90
C ARG A 521 -36.91 21.00 -11.20
N CYS A 522 -37.67 20.11 -10.57
CA CYS A 522 -39.14 20.08 -10.72
C CYS A 522 -39.80 21.40 -10.30
N THR A 523 -39.33 21.99 -9.21
CA THR A 523 -39.83 23.29 -8.74
C THR A 523 -39.53 24.41 -9.75
N ALA A 524 -38.29 24.47 -10.25
CA ALA A 524 -37.89 25.43 -11.27
C ALA A 524 -38.70 25.29 -12.57
N LEU A 525 -38.96 24.04 -13.01
CA LEU A 525 -39.81 23.78 -14.17
C LEU A 525 -41.26 24.23 -13.97
N LYS A 526 -41.84 23.95 -12.79
CA LYS A 526 -43.20 24.46 -12.47
C LYS A 526 -43.24 25.98 -12.49
N LYS A 527 -42.24 26.62 -11.90
CA LYS A 527 -42.11 28.08 -11.86
C LYS A 527 -42.02 28.69 -13.27
N ILE A 528 -41.21 28.11 -14.16
CA ILE A 528 -41.10 28.61 -15.55
C ILE A 528 -42.38 28.40 -16.36
N ARG A 529 -43.07 27.29 -16.18
CA ARG A 529 -44.32 27.01 -16.85
C ARG A 529 -45.43 27.98 -16.44
N SER A 530 -45.38 28.53 -15.21
CA SER A 530 -46.32 29.53 -14.74
C SER A 530 -46.09 30.94 -15.33
N LEU A 531 -44.89 31.21 -15.87
CA LEU A 531 -44.59 32.51 -16.50
C LEU A 531 -45.16 32.59 -17.91
N PRO A 532 -45.70 33.75 -18.31
CA PRO A 532 -46.23 33.97 -19.66
C PRO A 532 -45.13 33.86 -20.73
N GLN A 533 -45.48 33.32 -21.87
CA GLN A 533 -44.60 33.22 -23.02
C GLN A 533 -44.73 34.48 -23.86
N ALA A 534 -43.61 35.06 -24.27
CA ALA A 534 -43.61 36.23 -25.15
C ALA A 534 -44.16 35.87 -26.52
N THR A 535 -45.04 36.73 -27.05
CA THR A 535 -45.55 36.61 -28.42
C THR A 535 -44.51 37.08 -29.44
N SER A 536 -44.61 36.64 -30.69
CA SER A 536 -43.69 37.04 -31.76
C SER A 536 -43.66 38.53 -31.97
N SER A 537 -44.79 39.22 -31.78
CA SER A 537 -44.91 40.70 -31.87
C SER A 537 -44.13 41.40 -30.75
N GLN A 538 -44.25 40.88 -29.50
CA GLN A 538 -43.51 41.41 -28.34
C GLN A 538 -42.01 41.24 -28.49
N LEU A 539 -41.57 40.11 -29.04
CA LEU A 539 -40.14 39.83 -29.28
C LEU A 539 -39.54 40.71 -30.38
N SER A 540 -40.32 41.01 -31.45
CA SER A 540 -39.89 41.93 -32.52
C SER A 540 -39.81 43.36 -32.05
N GLU A 541 -40.67 43.75 -31.13
CA GLU A 541 -40.72 45.09 -30.55
C GLU A 541 -39.59 45.29 -29.51
N PHE A 542 -39.29 44.28 -28.72
CA PHE A 542 -38.25 44.32 -27.72
C PHE A 542 -36.84 44.34 -28.31
N ASN A 543 -36.60 43.65 -29.43
CA ASN A 543 -35.37 43.58 -30.23
C ASN A 543 -34.05 43.60 -29.44
N ASP A 544 -34.00 42.88 -28.32
CA ASP A 544 -32.84 42.81 -27.40
C ASP A 544 -32.39 41.36 -27.18
N ILE A 545 -31.23 41.20 -26.58
CA ILE A 545 -30.58 39.89 -26.32
C ILE A 545 -30.90 39.40 -24.90
N CYS A 546 -30.82 38.09 -24.69
CA CYS A 546 -30.99 37.53 -23.36
C CYS A 546 -29.82 37.94 -22.44
N ALA A 547 -30.09 38.64 -21.33
CA ALA A 547 -29.06 39.09 -20.39
C ALA A 547 -28.25 38.00 -19.68
N ILE A 548 -28.67 36.73 -19.79
CA ILE A 548 -27.96 35.59 -19.21
C ILE A 548 -26.93 34.97 -20.18
N CYS A 549 -27.32 34.76 -21.44
CA CYS A 549 -26.47 34.09 -22.45
C CYS A 549 -25.96 35.03 -23.56
N TYR A 550 -26.40 36.27 -23.58
CA TYR A 550 -26.05 37.30 -24.57
C TYR A 550 -26.35 36.90 -26.03
N GLN A 551 -27.35 36.02 -26.22
CA GLN A 551 -27.80 35.59 -27.56
C GLN A 551 -29.20 36.13 -27.88
N ASN A 552 -29.50 36.23 -29.20
CA ASN A 552 -30.80 36.66 -29.68
C ASN A 552 -31.91 35.70 -29.28
N MET A 553 -33.08 36.22 -28.86
CA MET A 553 -34.20 35.42 -28.36
C MET A 553 -35.18 35.13 -29.49
N ARG A 554 -35.36 33.86 -29.85
CA ARG A 554 -36.45 33.40 -30.75
C ARG A 554 -37.70 33.03 -29.95
N SER A 555 -37.55 32.66 -28.70
CA SER A 555 -38.61 32.41 -27.72
C SER A 555 -38.16 32.91 -26.35
N ALA A 556 -39.04 33.56 -25.59
CA ALA A 556 -38.72 34.08 -24.27
C ALA A 556 -39.89 33.88 -23.29
N ARG A 557 -39.53 33.84 -21.98
CA ARG A 557 -40.48 33.96 -20.87
C ARG A 557 -40.40 35.35 -20.28
N ILE A 558 -41.56 35.91 -19.92
CA ILE A 558 -41.68 37.24 -19.33
C ILE A 558 -41.80 37.10 -17.82
N THR A 559 -40.98 37.80 -17.08
CA THR A 559 -41.07 37.87 -15.60
C THR A 559 -42.10 38.88 -15.15
N ALA A 560 -42.56 38.86 -13.90
CA ALA A 560 -43.48 39.84 -13.34
C ALA A 560 -42.95 41.29 -13.42
N CYS A 561 -41.65 41.47 -13.46
CA CYS A 561 -40.97 42.75 -13.64
C CYS A 561 -40.72 43.12 -15.12
N ASN A 562 -41.39 42.47 -16.07
CA ASN A 562 -41.32 42.70 -17.52
C ASN A 562 -39.93 42.53 -18.17
N HIS A 563 -39.07 41.67 -17.63
CA HIS A 563 -37.81 41.31 -18.24
C HIS A 563 -37.94 39.99 -19.02
N TYR A 564 -37.24 39.91 -20.16
CA TYR A 564 -37.34 38.81 -21.10
C TYR A 564 -36.09 37.93 -21.03
N PHE A 565 -36.27 36.59 -20.94
CA PHE A 565 -35.18 35.63 -20.89
C PHE A 565 -35.55 34.38 -21.66
N HIS A 566 -34.55 33.66 -22.20
CA HIS A 566 -34.78 32.30 -22.68
C HIS A 566 -35.32 31.44 -21.54
N SER A 567 -36.26 30.56 -21.82
CA SER A 567 -36.81 29.63 -20.83
C SER A 567 -35.76 28.78 -20.16
N GLU A 568 -34.75 28.33 -20.91
CA GLU A 568 -33.62 27.55 -20.39
C GLU A 568 -32.66 28.35 -19.50
N CYS A 569 -32.34 29.59 -19.91
CA CYS A 569 -31.48 30.46 -19.13
C CYS A 569 -32.10 30.81 -17.79
N LEU A 570 -33.38 31.17 -17.79
CA LEU A 570 -34.12 31.48 -16.58
C LEU A 570 -34.31 30.24 -15.69
N ARG A 571 -34.47 29.04 -16.27
CA ARG A 571 -34.52 27.79 -15.55
C ARG A 571 -33.20 27.49 -14.79
N LYS A 572 -32.04 27.62 -15.46
CA LYS A 572 -30.72 27.48 -14.86
C LYS A 572 -30.50 28.45 -13.72
N TRP A 573 -31.01 29.69 -13.88
CA TRP A 573 -30.95 30.71 -12.83
C TRP A 573 -31.74 30.32 -11.58
N PHE A 574 -32.96 29.78 -11.75
CA PHE A 574 -33.83 29.36 -10.65
C PHE A 574 -33.28 28.14 -9.84
N TYR A 575 -32.24 27.46 -10.32
CA TYR A 575 -31.54 26.48 -9.50
C TYR A 575 -30.71 27.13 -8.39
N ILE A 576 -30.38 28.43 -8.55
CA ILE A 576 -29.53 29.21 -7.66
C ILE A 576 -30.32 30.22 -6.84
N LYS A 577 -31.15 31.03 -7.51
CA LYS A 577 -31.94 32.12 -6.90
C LYS A 577 -33.30 32.28 -7.58
N ASP A 578 -34.33 32.55 -6.79
CA ASP A 578 -35.71 32.78 -7.24
C ASP A 578 -36.02 34.27 -7.57
N LEU A 579 -35.00 35.06 -7.84
CA LEU A 579 -35.09 36.51 -8.13
C LEU A 579 -34.76 36.78 -9.60
N CYS A 580 -35.25 37.90 -10.12
CA CYS A 580 -34.92 38.32 -11.47
C CYS A 580 -33.41 38.57 -11.63
N PRO A 581 -32.76 38.04 -12.68
CA PRO A 581 -31.33 38.26 -12.94
C PRO A 581 -30.94 39.74 -13.09
N MET A 582 -31.84 40.59 -13.60
CA MET A 582 -31.56 42.00 -13.89
C MET A 582 -31.88 42.92 -12.70
N CYS A 583 -33.09 42.85 -12.16
CA CYS A 583 -33.54 43.80 -11.13
C CYS A 583 -33.63 43.24 -9.73
N GLN A 584 -33.35 41.93 -9.55
CA GLN A 584 -33.38 41.21 -8.27
C GLN A 584 -34.73 41.29 -7.51
N THR A 585 -35.81 41.64 -8.18
CA THR A 585 -37.17 41.59 -7.65
C THR A 585 -37.76 40.18 -7.78
N SER A 586 -38.87 39.90 -7.07
CA SER A 586 -39.61 38.64 -7.20
C SER A 586 -40.03 38.44 -8.68
N VAL A 587 -39.81 37.23 -9.19
CA VAL A 587 -40.13 36.89 -10.59
C VAL A 587 -41.57 36.51 -10.78
N PHE A 588 -42.30 36.21 -9.70
CA PHE A 588 -43.68 35.72 -9.73
C PHE A 588 -44.66 36.84 -9.44
N PHE A 589 -45.80 36.79 -10.14
CA PHE A 589 -46.95 37.61 -9.79
C PHE A 589 -47.50 37.13 -8.44
N GLU A 590 -47.68 38.01 -7.47
CA GLU A 590 -48.39 37.74 -6.22
C GLU A 590 -49.88 37.51 -6.46
#